data_8036ac02a1a9bd090d532ce41ab5b647
#
_entry.id   8036ac02a1a9bd090d532ce41ab5b647
#
_cell.length_a   1.000
_cell.length_b   1.000
_cell.length_c   1.000
_cell.angle_alpha   90.00
_cell.angle_beta   90.00
_cell.angle_gamma   90.00
#
_symmetry.space_group_name_H-M   'P 1'
#
loop_
_entity.id
_entity.type
_entity.pdbx_description
1 polymer ?
#
loop_
_entity_poly.entity_id
_entity_poly.type
_entity_poly.pdbx_seq_one_letter_code
_entity_poly.pdbx_strand_id
1 'polypeptide(L)'
;MSDGARFYRWDDLPKEQLTEKLDRRFITGERLMLAHVYLKRGCQVPRHLHENEQATYVLEGAMLFKLGPNGEEERLLKAGEVLMIPKNLPHSALAVLDTVSLDVFSPPRQDWIDGTDQYLRQG
;
A
#
# COMPACT_ATOMS: atom_id res chain seq x y z
N MET A 1 17.62 -20.37 -13.73
CA MET A 1 16.98 -19.45 -12.81
C MET A 1 17.48 -19.72 -11.40
N SER A 2 17.77 -18.71 -10.69
CA SER A 2 18.28 -18.87 -9.34
C SER A 2 17.14 -18.93 -8.33
N ASP A 3 17.20 -19.92 -7.43
CA ASP A 3 16.32 -20.00 -6.28
C ASP A 3 16.98 -19.40 -5.05
N GLY A 4 18.11 -18.73 -5.25
CA GLY A 4 18.81 -18.11 -4.16
C GLY A 4 18.13 -16.88 -3.60
N ALA A 5 18.58 -16.49 -2.40
CA ALA A 5 18.09 -15.30 -1.75
C ALA A 5 18.52 -14.07 -2.55
N ARG A 6 17.67 -13.05 -2.51
CA ARG A 6 17.95 -11.77 -3.14
C ARG A 6 18.00 -10.70 -2.06
N PHE A 7 18.95 -9.79 -2.22
CA PHE A 7 19.18 -8.70 -1.27
C PHE A 7 18.76 -7.38 -1.90
N TYR A 8 17.97 -6.59 -1.16
CA TYR A 8 17.54 -5.28 -1.61
C TYR A 8 17.76 -4.25 -0.51
N ARG A 9 18.04 -3.03 -0.94
CA ARG A 9 18.03 -1.88 -0.05
C ARG A 9 16.99 -0.91 -0.60
N TRP A 10 16.07 -0.47 0.25
CA TRP A 10 14.97 0.36 -0.20
C TRP A 10 15.43 1.60 -0.99
N ASP A 11 16.49 2.26 -0.51
CA ASP A 11 16.98 3.48 -1.17
C ASP A 11 17.55 3.24 -2.55
N ASP A 12 17.92 2.01 -2.87
CA ASP A 12 18.47 1.64 -4.20
C ASP A 12 17.36 1.33 -5.21
N LEU A 13 16.12 1.20 -4.75
CA LEU A 13 14.99 0.86 -5.61
C LEU A 13 14.40 2.14 -6.23
N PRO A 14 13.95 2.06 -7.49
CA PRO A 14 13.33 3.23 -8.11
C PRO A 14 12.07 3.64 -7.35
N LYS A 15 11.94 4.94 -7.13
CA LYS A 15 10.76 5.51 -6.49
C LYS A 15 9.81 5.99 -7.57
N GLU A 16 8.70 5.31 -7.69
CA GLU A 16 7.70 5.61 -8.70
C GLU A 16 6.72 6.64 -8.19
N GLN A 17 6.61 7.77 -8.89
CA GLN A 17 5.60 8.78 -8.55
C GLN A 17 4.30 8.45 -9.28
N LEU A 18 3.24 8.21 -8.52
CA LEU A 18 1.93 7.87 -9.08
C LEU A 18 1.07 9.12 -9.24
N THR A 19 1.11 9.99 -8.24
CA THR A 19 0.43 11.27 -8.27
C THR A 19 1.32 12.29 -7.58
N GLU A 20 0.86 13.52 -7.50
CA GLU A 20 1.59 14.57 -6.80
C GLU A 20 1.83 14.25 -5.33
N LYS A 21 0.96 13.46 -4.71
CA LYS A 21 1.02 13.15 -3.27
C LYS A 21 1.35 11.70 -2.97
N LEU A 22 1.57 10.87 -3.98
CA LEU A 22 1.71 9.44 -3.78
C LEU A 22 2.89 8.88 -4.57
N ASP A 23 3.86 8.34 -3.85
CA ASP A 23 4.98 7.60 -4.42
C ASP A 23 5.04 6.21 -3.84
N ARG A 24 5.73 5.31 -4.52
CA ARG A 24 5.95 3.97 -3.97
C ARG A 24 7.25 3.36 -4.49
N ARG A 25 7.75 2.39 -3.71
CA ARG A 25 8.77 1.42 -4.13
C ARG A 25 8.24 0.06 -3.78
N PHE A 26 8.52 -0.96 -4.60
CA PHE A 26 8.11 -2.30 -4.21
C PHE A 26 9.10 -3.36 -4.67
N ILE A 27 9.05 -4.48 -3.95
CA ILE A 27 9.81 -5.70 -4.22
C ILE A 27 8.79 -6.80 -4.35
N THR A 28 8.85 -7.57 -5.43
CA THR A 28 7.92 -8.68 -5.60
C THR A 28 8.67 -10.00 -5.59
N GLY A 29 8.17 -10.92 -4.79
CA GLY A 29 8.60 -12.31 -4.80
C GLY A 29 7.58 -13.15 -5.54
N GLU A 30 7.67 -14.46 -5.36
CA GLU A 30 6.74 -15.38 -5.98
C GLU A 30 5.36 -15.34 -5.32
N ARG A 31 5.33 -15.26 -3.99
CA ARG A 31 4.09 -15.39 -3.22
C ARG A 31 3.69 -14.14 -2.46
N LEU A 32 4.58 -13.16 -2.40
CA LEU A 32 4.28 -11.93 -1.69
C LEU A 32 4.98 -10.75 -2.32
N MET A 33 4.47 -9.57 -2.01
CA MET A 33 5.03 -8.31 -2.42
C MET A 33 5.18 -7.43 -1.19
N LEU A 34 6.29 -6.72 -1.11
CA LEU A 34 6.54 -5.71 -0.08
C LEU A 34 6.60 -4.36 -0.75
N ALA A 35 5.94 -3.37 -0.17
CA ALA A 35 5.97 -2.02 -0.72
C ALA A 35 6.19 -0.99 0.36
N HIS A 36 7.04 -0.01 0.07
CA HIS A 36 7.07 1.25 0.81
C HIS A 36 6.20 2.23 0.05
N VAL A 37 5.21 2.77 0.73
CA VAL A 37 4.29 3.74 0.15
C VAL A 37 4.49 5.06 0.89
N TYR A 38 4.66 6.13 0.12
CA TYR A 38 4.94 7.46 0.64
C TYR A 38 3.75 8.35 0.30
N LEU A 39 3.06 8.83 1.32
CA LEU A 39 1.85 9.62 1.14
C LEU A 39 2.02 10.97 1.80
N LYS A 40 1.81 12.04 1.04
CA LYS A 40 1.78 13.37 1.62
C LYS A 40 0.44 13.58 2.31
N ARG A 41 0.43 14.40 3.34
CA ARG A 41 -0.79 14.78 4.04
C ARG A 41 -1.89 15.16 3.05
N GLY A 42 -3.08 14.62 3.24
CA GLY A 42 -4.22 14.85 2.38
C GLY A 42 -4.33 13.89 1.20
N CYS A 43 -3.34 13.02 1.01
CA CYS A 43 -3.41 12.01 -0.04
C CYS A 43 -4.55 11.04 0.25
N GLN A 44 -5.41 10.85 -0.73
CA GLN A 44 -6.51 9.89 -0.63
C GLN A 44 -6.23 8.70 -1.54
N VAL A 45 -6.40 7.51 -0.97
CA VAL A 45 -6.43 6.28 -1.75
C VAL A 45 -7.91 5.94 -1.91
N PRO A 46 -8.43 6.00 -3.13
CA PRO A 46 -9.87 5.78 -3.35
C PRO A 46 -10.29 4.39 -2.93
N ARG A 47 -11.57 4.26 -2.64
CA ARG A 47 -12.15 2.97 -2.27
C ARG A 47 -11.94 1.96 -3.39
N HIS A 48 -11.45 0.78 -3.01
CA HIS A 48 -11.16 -0.30 -3.94
C HIS A 48 -11.18 -1.62 -3.17
N LEU A 49 -11.12 -2.72 -3.89
CA LEU A 49 -10.93 -4.03 -3.32
C LEU A 49 -10.04 -4.86 -4.23
N HIS A 50 -9.42 -5.87 -3.69
CA HIS A 50 -8.58 -6.79 -4.45
C HIS A 50 -8.57 -8.14 -3.75
N GLU A 51 -8.26 -9.19 -4.49
CA GLU A 51 -8.21 -10.54 -3.93
C GLU A 51 -7.01 -10.76 -3.02
N ASN A 52 -5.99 -9.92 -3.13
CA ASN A 52 -4.80 -10.03 -2.30
C ASN A 52 -5.13 -9.75 -0.84
N GLU A 53 -4.57 -10.55 0.05
CA GLU A 53 -4.55 -10.19 1.47
C GLU A 53 -3.53 -9.09 1.65
N GLN A 54 -3.80 -8.13 2.53
CA GLN A 54 -2.94 -6.99 2.74
C GLN A 54 -2.69 -6.77 4.21
N ALA A 55 -1.41 -6.56 4.56
CA ALA A 55 -1.04 -6.02 5.86
C ALA A 55 -0.45 -4.64 5.64
N THR A 56 -0.93 -3.65 6.36
CA THR A 56 -0.38 -2.30 6.31
C THR A 56 0.20 -1.94 7.66
N TYR A 57 1.48 -1.63 7.66
CA TYR A 57 2.23 -1.23 8.85
C TYR A 57 2.67 0.21 8.67
N VAL A 58 2.13 1.13 9.46
CA VAL A 58 2.54 2.53 9.37
C VAL A 58 3.88 2.69 10.08
N LEU A 59 4.89 3.13 9.33
CA LEU A 59 6.24 3.37 9.86
C LEU A 59 6.35 4.79 10.42
N GLU A 60 5.76 5.75 9.72
CA GLU A 60 5.75 7.17 10.11
C GLU A 60 4.41 7.76 9.72
N GLY A 61 3.88 8.66 10.53
CA GLY A 61 2.66 9.38 10.22
C GLY A 61 1.40 8.69 10.72
N ALA A 62 0.31 8.88 10.01
CA ALA A 62 -0.99 8.33 10.39
C ALA A 62 -1.93 8.29 9.18
N MET A 63 -2.71 7.22 9.09
CA MET A 63 -3.69 7.02 8.03
C MET A 63 -5.05 6.68 8.62
N LEU A 64 -6.09 7.29 8.08
CA LEU A 64 -7.46 6.94 8.42
C LEU A 64 -8.00 6.00 7.35
N PHE A 65 -8.31 4.77 7.75
CA PHE A 65 -8.89 3.76 6.87
C PHE A 65 -10.40 3.71 7.06
N LYS A 66 -11.12 3.55 5.96
CA LYS A 66 -12.55 3.26 5.96
C LYS A 66 -12.74 1.90 5.32
N LEU A 67 -13.38 1.00 6.05
CA LEU A 67 -13.47 -0.41 5.69
C LEU A 67 -14.92 -0.83 5.52
N GLY A 68 -15.14 -1.79 4.62
CA GLY A 68 -16.45 -2.36 4.39
C GLY A 68 -17.15 -1.77 3.16
N PRO A 69 -18.26 -2.38 2.74
CA PRO A 69 -18.96 -1.98 1.51
C PRO A 69 -19.36 -0.51 1.47
N ASN A 70 -19.66 0.07 2.64
CA ASN A 70 -20.08 1.47 2.73
C ASN A 70 -19.06 2.31 3.49
N GLY A 71 -17.90 1.75 3.81
CA GLY A 71 -16.87 2.48 4.55
C GLY A 71 -17.26 2.81 5.98
N GLU A 72 -18.15 2.04 6.56
CA GLU A 72 -18.74 2.34 7.88
C GLU A 72 -17.80 2.03 9.03
N GLU A 73 -16.80 1.18 8.84
CA GLU A 73 -15.83 0.92 9.89
C GLU A 73 -14.60 1.78 9.66
N GLU A 74 -14.26 2.61 10.64
CA GLU A 74 -13.11 3.50 10.56
C GLU A 74 -12.02 3.05 11.52
N ARG A 75 -10.78 3.14 11.05
CA ARG A 75 -9.60 2.85 11.86
C ARG A 75 -8.54 3.90 11.58
N LEU A 76 -8.12 4.60 12.63
CA LEU A 76 -6.96 5.49 12.55
C LEU A 76 -5.72 4.65 12.89
N LEU A 77 -4.84 4.52 11.93
CA LEU A 77 -3.63 3.72 12.06
C LEU A 77 -2.44 4.66 12.21
N LYS A 78 -1.76 4.57 13.34
CA LYS A 78 -0.62 5.44 13.66
C LYS A 78 0.68 4.66 13.58
N ALA A 79 1.80 5.38 13.60
CA ALA A 79 3.12 4.77 13.54
C ALA A 79 3.25 3.63 14.56
N GLY A 80 3.76 2.50 14.11
CA GLY A 80 3.91 1.31 14.93
C GLY A 80 2.71 0.38 14.96
N GLU A 81 1.62 0.76 14.29
CA GLU A 81 0.40 -0.04 14.27
C GLU A 81 0.21 -0.74 12.93
N VAL A 82 -0.46 -1.88 12.96
CA VAL A 82 -0.67 -2.73 11.79
C VAL A 82 -2.17 -2.99 11.61
N LEU A 83 -2.62 -2.87 10.36
CA LEU A 83 -3.99 -3.23 9.97
C LEU A 83 -3.93 -4.41 9.02
N MET A 84 -4.66 -5.47 9.35
CA MET A 84 -4.82 -6.62 8.45
C MET A 84 -6.11 -6.46 7.67
N ILE A 85 -6.01 -6.49 6.34
CA ILE A 85 -7.16 -6.32 5.46
C ILE A 85 -7.35 -7.65 4.71
N PRO A 86 -8.46 -8.37 4.96
CA PRO A 86 -8.70 -9.62 4.27
C PRO A 86 -9.01 -9.41 2.79
N LYS A 87 -8.88 -10.49 2.02
CA LYS A 87 -9.18 -10.43 0.59
C LYS A 87 -10.59 -9.88 0.35
N ASN A 88 -10.71 -9.09 -0.69
CA ASN A 88 -12.00 -8.56 -1.18
C ASN A 88 -12.77 -7.66 -0.22
N LEU A 89 -12.14 -7.22 0.87
CA LEU A 89 -12.77 -6.23 1.75
C LEU A 89 -12.57 -4.84 1.14
N PRO A 90 -13.65 -4.13 0.79
CA PRO A 90 -13.51 -2.77 0.26
C PRO A 90 -12.86 -1.86 1.29
N HIS A 91 -11.93 -1.02 0.84
CA HIS A 91 -11.25 -0.10 1.75
C HIS A 91 -10.76 1.13 1.01
N SER A 92 -10.63 2.21 1.76
CA SER A 92 -10.03 3.46 1.32
C SER A 92 -9.16 3.99 2.45
N ALA A 93 -8.32 4.96 2.13
CA ALA A 93 -7.42 5.53 3.13
C ALA A 93 -7.18 7.00 2.86
N LEU A 94 -6.94 7.75 3.93
CA LEU A 94 -6.56 9.15 3.88
C LEU A 94 -5.32 9.34 4.75
N ALA A 95 -4.28 9.90 4.18
CA ALA A 95 -3.10 10.27 4.97
C ALA A 95 -3.43 11.54 5.74
N VAL A 96 -3.53 11.44 7.06
CA VAL A 96 -3.84 12.61 7.90
C VAL A 96 -2.57 13.38 8.26
N LEU A 97 -1.42 12.76 8.06
CA LEU A 97 -0.08 13.36 8.17
C LEU A 97 0.73 12.82 7.00
N ASP A 98 1.91 13.42 6.75
CA ASP A 98 2.86 12.78 5.83
C ASP A 98 3.18 11.39 6.38
N THR A 99 3.05 10.38 5.55
CA THR A 99 3.06 8.98 6.00
C THR A 99 3.99 8.14 5.15
N VAL A 100 4.67 7.21 5.81
CA VAL A 100 5.39 6.12 5.17
C VAL A 100 4.81 4.83 5.73
N SER A 101 4.31 3.97 4.84
CA SER A 101 3.78 2.67 5.25
C SER A 101 4.55 1.55 4.56
N LEU A 102 4.61 0.41 5.25
CA LEU A 102 5.03 -0.85 4.66
C LEU A 102 3.78 -1.67 4.40
N ASP A 103 3.51 -1.94 3.14
CA ASP A 103 2.39 -2.77 2.73
C ASP A 103 2.90 -4.10 2.27
N VAL A 104 2.27 -5.17 2.74
CA VAL A 104 2.58 -6.54 2.34
C VAL A 104 1.34 -7.11 1.68
N PHE A 105 1.50 -7.65 0.48
CA PHE A 105 0.41 -8.27 -0.27
C PHE A 105 0.74 -9.71 -0.58
N SER A 106 -0.27 -10.59 -0.48
CA SER A 106 -0.16 -11.97 -0.90
C SER A 106 -1.45 -12.41 -1.58
N PRO A 107 -1.38 -12.88 -2.82
CA PRO A 107 -0.22 -12.91 -3.73
C PRO A 107 0.21 -11.50 -4.16
N PRO A 108 1.29 -11.37 -4.91
CA PRO A 108 1.72 -10.05 -5.41
C PRO A 108 0.63 -9.34 -6.21
N ARG A 109 0.61 -8.02 -6.12
CA ARG A 109 -0.34 -7.18 -6.85
C ARG A 109 0.04 -7.13 -8.33
N GLN A 110 -0.65 -7.92 -9.13
CA GLN A 110 -0.35 -7.98 -10.57
C GLN A 110 -0.64 -6.65 -11.26
N ASP A 111 -1.65 -5.92 -10.81
CA ASP A 111 -1.97 -4.60 -11.35
C ASP A 111 -0.86 -3.58 -11.10
N TRP A 112 -0.13 -3.73 -9.99
CA TRP A 112 1.02 -2.87 -9.71
C TRP A 112 2.19 -3.23 -10.62
N ILE A 113 2.44 -4.53 -10.82
CA ILE A 113 3.51 -5.01 -11.68
C ILE A 113 3.26 -4.56 -13.12
N ASP A 114 2.01 -4.62 -13.58
CA ASP A 114 1.63 -4.28 -14.95
C ASP A 114 1.40 -2.78 -15.16
N GLY A 115 1.32 -2.01 -14.07
CA GLY A 115 1.02 -0.58 -14.17
C GLY A 115 -0.42 -0.29 -14.55
N THR A 116 -1.34 -1.21 -14.23
CA THR A 116 -2.77 -1.06 -14.58
C THR A 116 -3.62 -0.61 -13.39
N ASP A 117 -3.00 -0.18 -12.31
CA ASP A 117 -3.65 0.28 -11.07
C ASP A 117 -4.11 1.73 -11.21
N GLN A 118 -5.09 1.96 -12.08
CA GLN A 118 -5.53 3.30 -12.43
C GLN A 118 -6.08 4.09 -11.23
N TYR A 119 -6.71 3.42 -10.29
CA TYR A 119 -7.30 4.09 -9.12
C TYR A 119 -6.25 4.82 -8.26
N LEU A 120 -5.00 4.35 -8.28
CA LEU A 120 -3.91 5.00 -7.54
C LEU A 120 -3.31 6.17 -8.32
N ARG A 121 -3.57 6.25 -9.62
CA ARG A 121 -2.95 7.23 -10.51
C ARG A 121 -3.85 8.42 -10.79
N GLN A 122 -4.99 8.48 -10.14
CA GLN A 122 -5.93 9.57 -10.28
C GLN A 122 -5.66 10.57 -9.16
N GLY A 123 -5.07 11.63 -9.51
CA GLY A 123 -4.68 12.64 -8.55
C GLY A 123 -5.66 13.75 -8.41
#